data_7ac775cdaaf1c680b4c1f8561b3565c4
#
_entry.id   7ac775cdaaf1c680b4c1f8561b3565c4
#
_cell.length_a   1.000
_cell.length_b   1.000
_cell.length_c   1.000
_cell.angle_alpha   90.00
_cell.angle_beta   90.00
_cell.angle_gamma   90.00
#
_symmetry.space_group_name_H-M   'P 1'
#
loop_
_entity.id
_entity.type
_entity.pdbx_description
1 polymer ?
#
loop_
_entity_poly.entity_id
_entity_poly.type
_entity_poly.pdbx_seq_one_letter_code
_entity_poly.pdbx_strand_id
1 'polypeptide(L)'
;RMSSPEEILEKMGGTCAFEYKYDGVRLQAHICEGEVRLFSRKLDELTSQFPDVVAGLKRTVRAESAIVEGECVPIDTNTGEFLPFQEVSHRRGRKHGVQEAMEDYPVKLCLFDCILKDGEDLTDRPFLQRREALMSIVEPDDSVTLSEIRVLSSADEAQSFFQEAIEDGCEGLMAKSLADTSVYRAGNRGFLWIKYKKEYRSEMNDTVDLAVVGAFAGRGKRKGFYGALLMATYDVATDTFQTVSKLGSGFDDANLAALLEMLSGDRVPERHHLVDSKMEADFWFQPRLVLEVRGAEITLSPIHTCSFGSVRPDSGLAIRFPRFTGRFRDDKEGREATTSQELLAMYQAQLKRVE
;
A
#
# COMPACT_ATOMS: atom_id res chain seq x y z
N ARG A 1 -3.04 22.64 -4.64
CA ARG A 1 -3.14 21.68 -3.53
C ARG A 1 -4.50 21.92 -2.90
N MET A 2 -5.31 20.91 -2.80
CA MET A 2 -6.62 21.01 -2.15
C MET A 2 -6.57 20.07 -0.94
N SER A 3 -7.24 20.45 0.13
CA SER A 3 -7.11 19.81 1.43
C SER A 3 -8.27 18.88 1.77
N SER A 4 -9.37 18.94 1.02
CA SER A 4 -10.55 18.11 1.27
C SER A 4 -11.18 17.54 0.00
N PRO A 5 -11.91 16.41 0.11
CA PRO A 5 -12.67 15.84 -1.01
C PRO A 5 -13.76 16.77 -1.52
N GLU A 6 -14.41 17.56 -0.66
CA GLU A 6 -15.44 18.53 -1.03
C GLU A 6 -14.90 19.58 -1.98
N GLU A 7 -13.75 20.22 -1.64
CA GLU A 7 -13.09 21.22 -2.49
C GLU A 7 -12.70 20.63 -3.85
N ILE A 8 -12.24 19.36 -3.86
CA ILE A 8 -11.86 18.68 -5.09
C ILE A 8 -13.09 18.43 -5.97
N LEU A 9 -14.16 17.88 -5.40
CA LEU A 9 -15.40 17.60 -6.13
C LEU A 9 -16.01 18.90 -6.69
N GLU A 10 -16.07 19.97 -5.90
CA GLU A 10 -16.54 21.27 -6.36
C GLU A 10 -15.72 21.76 -7.55
N LYS A 11 -14.38 21.69 -7.46
CA LYS A 11 -13.47 22.11 -8.52
C LYS A 11 -13.58 21.27 -9.78
N MET A 12 -13.92 19.99 -9.64
CA MET A 12 -14.05 19.02 -10.73
C MET A 12 -15.46 18.93 -11.32
N GLY A 13 -16.40 19.81 -10.89
CA GLY A 13 -17.78 19.83 -11.40
C GLY A 13 -18.72 18.82 -10.76
N GLY A 14 -18.44 18.40 -9.52
CA GLY A 14 -19.30 17.54 -8.70
C GLY A 14 -19.01 16.04 -8.80
N THR A 15 -18.32 15.60 -9.87
CA THR A 15 -17.94 14.17 -10.06
C THR A 15 -16.55 14.11 -10.70
N CYS A 16 -15.68 13.24 -10.18
CA CYS A 16 -14.39 12.97 -10.80
C CYS A 16 -13.93 11.54 -10.56
N ALA A 17 -12.89 11.12 -11.27
CA ALA A 17 -12.23 9.85 -11.01
C ALA A 17 -11.16 10.05 -9.93
N PHE A 18 -11.28 9.33 -8.83
CA PHE A 18 -10.24 9.21 -7.82
C PHE A 18 -9.43 7.93 -8.08
N GLU A 19 -8.14 8.05 -8.17
CA GLU A 19 -7.21 6.97 -8.44
C GLU A 19 -6.13 6.94 -7.36
N TYR A 20 -5.66 5.74 -6.99
CA TYR A 20 -4.57 5.58 -6.03
C TYR A 20 -3.35 6.38 -6.46
N LYS A 21 -2.83 7.17 -5.55
CA LYS A 21 -1.55 7.86 -5.72
C LYS A 21 -0.46 7.03 -5.09
N TYR A 22 0.10 6.18 -5.90
CA TYR A 22 1.23 5.34 -5.50
C TYR A 22 2.48 6.17 -5.21
N ASP A 23 3.36 5.62 -4.38
CA ASP A 23 4.68 6.18 -4.06
C ASP A 23 5.77 5.31 -4.69
N GLY A 24 6.11 5.59 -5.94
CA GLY A 24 6.99 4.76 -6.73
C GLY A 24 7.77 5.53 -7.80
N VAL A 25 8.23 4.78 -8.79
CA VAL A 25 8.89 5.30 -9.98
C VAL A 25 7.92 5.32 -11.14
N ARG A 26 7.56 6.52 -11.64
CA ARG A 26 6.78 6.62 -12.87
C ARG A 26 7.56 6.09 -14.04
N LEU A 27 6.97 5.12 -14.74
CA LEU A 27 7.49 4.52 -15.96
C LEU A 27 6.55 4.79 -17.13
N GLN A 28 7.13 5.15 -18.26
CA GLN A 28 6.48 5.13 -19.56
C GLN A 28 7.03 3.93 -20.33
N ALA A 29 6.18 2.97 -20.65
CA ALA A 29 6.56 1.76 -21.36
C ALA A 29 6.19 1.89 -22.84
N HIS A 30 7.18 1.75 -23.70
CA HIS A 30 7.03 1.68 -25.14
C HIS A 30 7.10 0.21 -25.58
N ILE A 31 6.03 -0.27 -26.17
CA ILE A 31 5.86 -1.66 -26.60
C ILE A 31 5.66 -1.67 -28.11
N CYS A 32 6.46 -2.43 -28.81
CA CYS A 32 6.33 -2.60 -30.26
C CYS A 32 6.92 -3.94 -30.67
N GLU A 33 6.17 -4.74 -31.45
CA GLU A 33 6.63 -6.02 -31.99
C GLU A 33 7.23 -6.97 -30.92
N GLY A 34 6.66 -6.94 -29.71
CA GLY A 34 7.14 -7.76 -28.58
C GLY A 34 8.37 -7.22 -27.84
N GLU A 35 8.94 -6.10 -28.31
CA GLU A 35 10.00 -5.40 -27.59
C GLU A 35 9.40 -4.38 -26.63
N VAL A 36 10.02 -4.22 -25.44
CA VAL A 36 9.59 -3.29 -24.39
C VAL A 36 10.76 -2.43 -23.99
N ARG A 37 10.59 -1.11 -24.02
CA ARG A 37 11.53 -0.13 -23.48
C ARG A 37 10.85 0.72 -22.42
N LEU A 38 11.55 0.96 -21.33
CA LEU A 38 11.05 1.72 -20.17
C LEU A 38 11.78 3.04 -20.05
N PHE A 39 11.02 4.11 -19.85
CA PHE A 39 11.56 5.47 -19.70
C PHE A 39 11.05 6.11 -18.40
N SER A 40 11.93 6.87 -17.74
CA SER A 40 11.57 7.71 -16.61
C SER A 40 10.74 8.92 -17.06
N ARG A 41 10.20 9.67 -16.09
CA ARG A 41 9.53 10.97 -16.35
C ARG A 41 10.45 11.98 -17.10
N LYS A 42 11.76 11.84 -16.96
CA LYS A 42 12.77 12.69 -17.64
C LYS A 42 13.28 12.09 -18.94
N LEU A 43 12.66 11.00 -19.40
CA LEU A 43 13.04 10.20 -20.55
C LEU A 43 14.41 9.51 -20.44
N ASP A 44 14.91 9.31 -19.21
CA ASP A 44 16.06 8.41 -19.02
C ASP A 44 15.60 6.96 -19.27
N GLU A 45 16.37 6.20 -20.02
CA GLU A 45 16.06 4.79 -20.27
C GLU A 45 16.37 3.93 -19.04
N LEU A 46 15.38 3.19 -18.57
CA LEU A 46 15.44 2.35 -17.37
C LEU A 46 15.24 0.84 -17.66
N THR A 47 15.18 0.44 -18.91
CA THR A 47 14.83 -0.93 -19.34
C THR A 47 15.69 -1.99 -18.64
N SER A 48 17.01 -1.81 -18.59
CA SER A 48 17.93 -2.77 -17.97
C SER A 48 17.85 -2.85 -16.44
N GLN A 49 17.22 -1.87 -15.79
CA GLN A 49 17.11 -1.81 -14.34
C GLN A 49 15.84 -2.51 -13.82
N PHE A 50 14.87 -2.76 -14.70
CA PHE A 50 13.57 -3.34 -14.38
C PHE A 50 13.22 -4.51 -15.34
N PRO A 51 14.06 -5.56 -15.46
CA PRO A 51 13.81 -6.66 -16.39
C PRO A 51 12.57 -7.49 -16.01
N ASP A 52 12.20 -7.55 -14.75
CA ASP A 52 10.95 -8.15 -14.25
C ASP A 52 9.71 -7.40 -14.74
N VAL A 53 9.75 -6.06 -14.74
CA VAL A 53 8.68 -5.22 -15.28
C VAL A 53 8.56 -5.40 -16.79
N VAL A 54 9.69 -5.47 -17.51
CA VAL A 54 9.73 -5.79 -18.96
C VAL A 54 9.07 -7.14 -19.23
N ALA A 55 9.46 -8.16 -18.48
CA ALA A 55 8.87 -9.51 -18.62
C ALA A 55 7.37 -9.52 -18.27
N GLY A 56 6.96 -8.77 -17.25
CA GLY A 56 5.55 -8.58 -16.87
C GLY A 56 4.75 -7.95 -18.01
N LEU A 57 5.21 -6.86 -18.57
CA LEU A 57 4.54 -6.17 -19.68
C LEU A 57 4.41 -7.05 -20.93
N LYS A 58 5.45 -7.84 -21.28
CA LYS A 58 5.38 -8.80 -22.39
C LYS A 58 4.31 -9.87 -22.20
N ARG A 59 4.01 -10.23 -20.93
CA ARG A 59 2.96 -11.21 -20.61
C ARG A 59 1.57 -10.62 -20.56
N THR A 60 1.43 -9.36 -20.14
CA THR A 60 0.15 -8.76 -19.77
C THR A 60 -0.42 -7.79 -20.79
N VAL A 61 0.39 -7.22 -21.69
CA VAL A 61 -0.11 -6.26 -22.70
C VAL A 61 -0.34 -6.98 -24.04
N ARG A 62 -1.57 -6.82 -24.54
CA ARG A 62 -2.06 -7.40 -25.81
C ARG A 62 -2.27 -6.28 -26.84
N ALA A 63 -1.20 -5.81 -27.44
CA ALA A 63 -1.22 -4.82 -28.51
C ALA A 63 -0.02 -5.03 -29.46
N GLU A 64 -0.15 -4.70 -30.74
CA GLU A 64 0.97 -4.70 -31.69
C GLU A 64 1.94 -3.56 -31.34
N SER A 65 1.39 -2.41 -30.98
CA SER A 65 2.16 -1.27 -30.44
C SER A 65 1.36 -0.54 -29.37
N ALA A 66 2.04 -0.14 -28.29
CA ALA A 66 1.44 0.65 -27.23
C ALA A 66 2.47 1.55 -26.53
N ILE A 67 2.01 2.71 -26.08
CA ILE A 67 2.71 3.50 -25.07
C ILE A 67 1.78 3.63 -23.88
N VAL A 68 2.17 3.01 -22.79
CA VAL A 68 1.40 3.02 -21.53
C VAL A 68 2.22 3.64 -20.41
N GLU A 69 1.52 4.22 -19.45
CA GLU A 69 2.14 4.81 -18.27
C GLU A 69 1.65 4.15 -17.00
N GLY A 70 2.55 4.00 -16.05
CA GLY A 70 2.27 3.40 -14.75
C GLY A 70 3.23 3.88 -13.68
N GLU A 71 2.92 3.53 -12.45
CA GLU A 71 3.81 3.68 -11.31
C GLU A 71 4.37 2.32 -10.94
N CYS A 72 5.70 2.20 -10.93
CA CYS A 72 6.43 1.02 -10.46
C CYS A 72 6.65 1.17 -8.96
N VAL A 73 5.95 0.35 -8.17
CA VAL A 73 5.83 0.50 -6.73
C VAL A 73 6.50 -0.68 -6.04
N PRO A 74 7.34 -0.46 -5.02
CA PRO A 74 7.86 -1.56 -4.21
C PRO A 74 6.75 -2.18 -3.39
N ILE A 75 6.79 -3.51 -3.24
CA ILE A 75 5.79 -4.28 -2.50
C ILE A 75 6.42 -5.16 -1.43
N ASP A 76 5.74 -5.31 -0.32
CA ASP A 76 5.99 -6.40 0.61
C ASP A 76 5.21 -7.64 0.11
N THR A 77 5.91 -8.64 -0.40
CA THR A 77 5.30 -9.86 -0.94
C THR A 77 4.58 -10.71 0.12
N ASN A 78 4.86 -10.48 1.40
CA ASN A 78 4.24 -11.20 2.50
C ASN A 78 2.94 -10.55 2.98
N THR A 79 2.90 -9.21 3.01
CA THR A 79 1.71 -8.46 3.43
C THR A 79 0.83 -8.04 2.26
N GLY A 80 1.41 -7.95 1.05
CA GLY A 80 0.76 -7.40 -0.13
C GLY A 80 0.69 -5.87 -0.14
N GLU A 81 1.25 -5.20 0.88
CA GLU A 81 1.23 -3.74 1.01
C GLU A 81 2.27 -3.08 0.11
N PHE A 82 1.94 -1.92 -0.42
CA PHE A 82 2.91 -1.07 -1.09
C PHE A 82 3.86 -0.44 -0.08
N LEU A 83 5.14 -0.39 -0.44
CA LEU A 83 6.20 0.19 0.38
C LEU A 83 6.56 1.61 -0.12
N PRO A 84 7.23 2.43 0.71
CA PRO A 84 7.67 3.76 0.29
C PRO A 84 8.67 3.73 -0.87
N PHE A 85 8.70 4.80 -1.67
CA PHE A 85 9.61 5.00 -2.81
C PHE A 85 11.09 4.70 -2.49
N GLN A 86 11.54 4.95 -1.27
CA GLN A 86 12.90 4.69 -0.84
C GLN A 86 13.35 3.25 -1.14
N GLU A 87 12.45 2.28 -1.01
CA GLU A 87 12.76 0.87 -1.27
C GLU A 87 13.05 0.61 -2.75
N VAL A 88 12.28 1.19 -3.67
CA VAL A 88 12.53 1.03 -5.11
C VAL A 88 13.70 1.87 -5.60
N SER A 89 14.06 2.93 -4.88
CA SER A 89 15.20 3.77 -5.24
C SER A 89 16.54 3.00 -5.25
N HIS A 90 16.64 1.92 -4.46
CA HIS A 90 17.79 1.02 -4.44
C HIS A 90 18.00 0.24 -5.76
N ARG A 91 16.97 0.12 -6.60
CA ARG A 91 17.07 -0.49 -7.94
C ARG A 91 17.56 0.51 -8.99
N ARG A 92 17.25 1.80 -8.79
CA ARG A 92 17.53 2.85 -9.76
C ARG A 92 19.04 3.14 -9.85
N GLY A 93 19.56 3.21 -11.08
CA GLY A 93 20.97 3.50 -11.34
C GLY A 93 21.91 2.30 -11.21
N ARG A 94 21.42 1.10 -10.85
CA ARG A 94 22.25 -0.10 -10.79
C ARG A 94 22.66 -0.56 -12.19
N LYS A 95 23.96 -0.80 -12.37
CA LYS A 95 24.54 -1.43 -13.57
C LYS A 95 24.90 -2.90 -13.33
N HIS A 96 25.04 -3.30 -12.06
CA HIS A 96 25.43 -4.64 -11.62
C HIS A 96 24.50 -5.11 -10.50
N GLY A 97 24.38 -6.44 -10.31
CA GLY A 97 23.56 -7.02 -9.25
C GLY A 97 22.06 -6.78 -9.42
N VAL A 98 21.59 -6.67 -10.69
CA VAL A 98 20.16 -6.40 -10.98
C VAL A 98 19.27 -7.55 -10.51
N GLN A 99 19.73 -8.81 -10.70
CA GLN A 99 18.97 -10.00 -10.28
C GLN A 99 18.76 -10.01 -8.74
N GLU A 100 19.82 -9.76 -7.97
CA GLU A 100 19.75 -9.67 -6.52
C GLU A 100 18.79 -8.54 -6.09
N ALA A 101 18.90 -7.38 -6.77
CA ALA A 101 18.02 -6.25 -6.47
C ALA A 101 16.55 -6.53 -6.78
N MET A 102 16.22 -7.36 -7.76
CA MET A 102 14.85 -7.80 -8.03
C MET A 102 14.29 -8.66 -6.90
N GLU A 103 15.12 -9.52 -6.32
CA GLU A 103 14.71 -10.38 -5.21
C GLU A 103 14.61 -9.61 -3.88
N ASP A 104 15.51 -8.65 -3.65
CA ASP A 104 15.55 -7.86 -2.42
C ASP A 104 14.49 -6.76 -2.40
N TYR A 105 14.18 -6.19 -3.55
CA TYR A 105 13.23 -5.08 -3.72
C TYR A 105 12.18 -5.42 -4.79
N PRO A 106 11.27 -6.36 -4.51
CA PRO A 106 10.20 -6.72 -5.44
C PRO A 106 9.30 -5.52 -5.73
N VAL A 107 8.83 -5.44 -6.97
CA VAL A 107 7.99 -4.32 -7.44
C VAL A 107 6.76 -4.83 -8.18
N LYS A 108 5.73 -3.98 -8.23
CA LYS A 108 4.53 -4.12 -9.05
C LYS A 108 4.36 -2.88 -9.92
N LEU A 109 4.01 -3.06 -11.19
CA LEU A 109 3.67 -1.95 -12.07
C LEU A 109 2.15 -1.74 -12.08
N CYS A 110 1.71 -0.56 -11.63
CA CYS A 110 0.30 -0.15 -11.64
C CYS A 110 0.07 0.82 -12.80
N LEU A 111 -0.55 0.32 -13.88
CA LEU A 111 -0.80 1.08 -15.11
C LEU A 111 -2.01 2.00 -14.94
N PHE A 112 -1.89 3.26 -15.35
CA PHE A 112 -2.93 4.27 -15.19
C PHE A 112 -3.32 5.05 -16.46
N ASP A 113 -2.53 5.03 -17.53
CA ASP A 113 -2.84 5.73 -18.77
C ASP A 113 -2.30 4.98 -20.01
N CYS A 114 -2.96 5.20 -21.17
CA CYS A 114 -2.53 4.72 -22.47
C CYS A 114 -2.57 5.90 -23.45
N ILE A 115 -1.44 6.22 -24.05
CA ILE A 115 -1.28 7.39 -24.92
C ILE A 115 -1.07 7.02 -26.39
N LEU A 116 -0.78 5.75 -26.69
CA LEU A 116 -0.74 5.18 -28.03
C LEU A 116 -1.20 3.74 -27.98
N LYS A 117 -2.01 3.32 -28.97
CA LYS A 117 -2.47 1.94 -29.14
C LYS A 117 -2.56 1.61 -30.63
N ASP A 118 -1.83 0.58 -31.07
CA ASP A 118 -1.85 0.04 -32.44
C ASP A 118 -1.75 1.10 -33.54
N GLY A 119 -0.85 2.08 -33.32
CA GLY A 119 -0.60 3.20 -34.20
C GLY A 119 -1.55 4.40 -34.02
N GLU A 120 -2.61 4.29 -33.19
CA GLU A 120 -3.49 5.41 -32.88
C GLU A 120 -2.91 6.26 -31.74
N ASP A 121 -2.70 7.54 -31.99
CA ASP A 121 -2.35 8.53 -30.98
C ASP A 121 -3.61 8.91 -30.15
N LEU A 122 -3.56 8.63 -28.84
CA LEU A 122 -4.65 8.88 -27.90
C LEU A 122 -4.45 10.14 -27.07
N THR A 123 -3.40 10.93 -27.29
CA THR A 123 -3.07 12.10 -26.45
C THR A 123 -4.19 13.15 -26.43
N ASP A 124 -4.91 13.32 -27.53
CA ASP A 124 -6.05 14.25 -27.64
C ASP A 124 -7.40 13.61 -27.23
N ARG A 125 -7.40 12.34 -26.80
CA ARG A 125 -8.61 11.69 -26.30
C ARG A 125 -8.85 12.04 -24.83
N PRO A 126 -10.12 12.19 -24.39
CA PRO A 126 -10.46 12.37 -22.99
C PRO A 126 -9.94 11.22 -22.10
N PHE A 127 -9.71 11.51 -20.82
CA PHE A 127 -9.15 10.53 -19.87
C PHE A 127 -9.87 9.19 -19.86
N LEU A 128 -11.21 9.16 -19.84
CA LEU A 128 -11.97 7.90 -19.81
C LEU A 128 -11.72 7.04 -21.05
N GLN A 129 -11.62 7.66 -22.24
CA GLN A 129 -11.34 6.92 -23.48
C GLN A 129 -9.93 6.31 -23.48
N ARG A 130 -8.95 7.04 -22.96
CA ARG A 130 -7.59 6.51 -22.78
C ARG A 130 -7.56 5.36 -21.76
N ARG A 131 -8.36 5.47 -20.68
CA ARG A 131 -8.51 4.41 -19.67
C ARG A 131 -9.17 3.17 -20.25
N GLU A 132 -10.22 3.30 -21.06
CA GLU A 132 -10.86 2.20 -21.78
C GLU A 132 -9.88 1.54 -22.75
N ALA A 133 -9.08 2.31 -23.49
CA ALA A 133 -8.04 1.78 -24.35
C ALA A 133 -7.01 0.96 -23.55
N LEU A 134 -6.57 1.46 -22.39
CA LEU A 134 -5.67 0.73 -21.49
C LEU A 134 -6.29 -0.59 -21.03
N MET A 135 -7.54 -0.56 -20.55
CA MET A 135 -8.25 -1.75 -20.08
C MET A 135 -8.43 -2.81 -21.19
N SER A 136 -8.58 -2.37 -22.44
CA SER A 136 -8.79 -3.27 -23.57
C SER A 136 -7.54 -4.07 -23.99
N ILE A 137 -6.35 -3.63 -23.56
CA ILE A 137 -5.07 -4.25 -23.94
C ILE A 137 -4.33 -4.89 -22.78
N VAL A 138 -4.78 -4.73 -21.54
CA VAL A 138 -4.08 -5.23 -20.35
C VAL A 138 -4.85 -6.41 -19.76
N GLU A 139 -4.19 -7.57 -19.70
CA GLU A 139 -4.60 -8.75 -18.94
C GLU A 139 -3.76 -8.79 -17.65
N PRO A 140 -4.28 -8.31 -16.51
CA PRO A 140 -3.47 -8.13 -15.29
C PRO A 140 -2.94 -9.44 -14.71
N ASP A 141 -1.74 -9.39 -14.14
CA ASP A 141 -1.16 -10.45 -13.30
C ASP A 141 -0.62 -9.87 -11.97
N ASP A 142 0.08 -10.70 -11.18
CA ASP A 142 0.65 -10.25 -9.90
C ASP A 142 1.73 -9.17 -10.05
N SER A 143 2.37 -9.07 -11.23
CA SER A 143 3.49 -8.14 -11.50
C SER A 143 3.07 -6.84 -12.18
N VAL A 144 2.02 -6.91 -13.02
CA VAL A 144 1.47 -5.75 -13.74
C VAL A 144 -0.03 -5.73 -13.59
N THR A 145 -0.57 -4.62 -13.11
CA THR A 145 -2.00 -4.44 -12.88
C THR A 145 -2.46 -3.06 -13.36
N LEU A 146 -3.77 -2.87 -13.39
CA LEU A 146 -4.35 -1.55 -13.55
C LEU A 146 -4.35 -0.83 -12.19
N SER A 147 -4.15 0.49 -12.19
CA SER A 147 -4.30 1.31 -10.99
C SER A 147 -5.73 1.24 -10.46
N GLU A 148 -5.87 1.23 -9.13
CA GLU A 148 -7.18 1.31 -8.47
C GLU A 148 -7.81 2.67 -8.69
N ILE A 149 -9.07 2.69 -9.18
CA ILE A 149 -9.78 3.91 -9.55
C ILE A 149 -11.29 3.76 -9.24
N ARG A 150 -11.88 4.84 -8.76
CA ARG A 150 -13.35 4.96 -8.57
C ARG A 150 -13.84 6.31 -9.07
N VAL A 151 -14.97 6.31 -9.77
CA VAL A 151 -15.68 7.55 -10.15
C VAL A 151 -16.66 7.86 -9.02
N LEU A 152 -16.45 8.98 -8.33
CA LEU A 152 -17.18 9.33 -7.12
C LEU A 152 -17.72 10.77 -7.22
N SER A 153 -18.90 10.98 -6.61
CA SER A 153 -19.56 12.28 -6.44
C SER A 153 -19.82 12.60 -4.95
N SER A 154 -19.54 11.68 -4.04
CA SER A 154 -19.68 11.84 -2.61
C SER A 154 -18.34 12.10 -1.95
N ALA A 155 -18.25 13.12 -1.12
CA ALA A 155 -17.06 13.42 -0.33
C ALA A 155 -16.76 12.32 0.70
N ASP A 156 -17.79 11.73 1.31
CA ASP A 156 -17.62 10.64 2.28
C ASP A 156 -17.06 9.38 1.62
N GLU A 157 -17.56 9.01 0.41
CA GLU A 157 -17.01 7.88 -0.35
C GLU A 157 -15.57 8.15 -0.78
N ALA A 158 -15.25 9.38 -1.22
CA ALA A 158 -13.89 9.75 -1.58
C ALA A 158 -12.95 9.71 -0.37
N GLN A 159 -13.44 10.10 0.82
CA GLN A 159 -12.69 10.02 2.06
C GLN A 159 -12.47 8.57 2.49
N SER A 160 -13.46 7.69 2.32
CA SER A 160 -13.31 6.25 2.61
C SER A 160 -12.30 5.61 1.67
N PHE A 161 -12.37 5.92 0.37
CA PHE A 161 -11.41 5.44 -0.62
C PHE A 161 -9.99 5.97 -0.37
N PHE A 162 -9.87 7.20 0.13
CA PHE A 162 -8.58 7.75 0.58
C PHE A 162 -7.98 6.94 1.74
N GLN A 163 -8.79 6.54 2.71
CA GLN A 163 -8.32 5.71 3.83
C GLN A 163 -7.87 4.32 3.35
N GLU A 164 -8.60 3.70 2.43
CA GLU A 164 -8.18 2.45 1.79
C GLU A 164 -6.82 2.62 1.10
N ALA A 165 -6.63 3.69 0.33
CA ALA A 165 -5.35 3.96 -0.34
C ALA A 165 -4.19 4.13 0.66
N ILE A 166 -4.42 4.80 1.79
CA ILE A 166 -3.42 4.95 2.85
C ILE A 166 -3.13 3.59 3.49
N GLU A 167 -4.15 2.76 3.75
CA GLU A 167 -3.98 1.41 4.31
C GLU A 167 -3.13 0.52 3.40
N ASP A 168 -3.34 0.60 2.09
CA ASP A 168 -2.57 -0.15 1.09
C ASP A 168 -1.14 0.37 0.90
N GLY A 169 -0.76 1.49 1.53
CA GLY A 169 0.60 2.06 1.48
C GLY A 169 0.79 3.18 0.46
N CYS A 170 -0.29 3.70 -0.12
CA CYS A 170 -0.22 4.82 -1.07
C CYS A 170 -0.06 6.17 -0.38
N GLU A 171 0.37 7.20 -1.11
CA GLU A 171 0.45 8.59 -0.62
C GLU A 171 -0.93 9.28 -0.47
N GLY A 172 -1.98 8.69 -0.99
CA GLY A 172 -3.33 9.23 -1.07
C GLY A 172 -3.98 8.98 -2.42
N LEU A 173 -4.70 9.97 -2.96
CA LEU A 173 -5.42 9.87 -4.22
C LEU A 173 -4.98 10.93 -5.24
N MET A 174 -5.19 10.60 -6.51
CA MET A 174 -5.13 11.51 -7.64
C MET A 174 -6.56 11.68 -8.17
N ALA A 175 -7.14 12.87 -8.04
CA ALA A 175 -8.42 13.19 -8.67
C ALA A 175 -8.21 13.63 -10.12
N LYS A 176 -8.93 13.02 -11.04
CA LYS A 176 -8.84 13.25 -12.49
C LYS A 176 -10.18 13.71 -13.03
N SER A 177 -10.16 14.80 -13.81
CA SER A 177 -11.36 15.35 -14.45
C SER A 177 -11.93 14.39 -15.49
N LEU A 178 -13.26 14.27 -15.51
CA LEU A 178 -14.01 13.48 -16.49
C LEU A 178 -14.49 14.32 -17.70
N ALA A 179 -14.15 15.61 -17.74
CA ALA A 179 -14.53 16.48 -18.85
C ALA A 179 -13.88 16.03 -20.17
N ASP A 180 -14.55 16.28 -21.29
CA ASP A 180 -14.02 15.98 -22.64
C ASP A 180 -12.69 16.69 -22.92
N THR A 181 -12.40 17.78 -22.22
CA THR A 181 -11.14 18.52 -22.29
C THR A 181 -10.02 17.89 -21.46
N SER A 182 -10.28 16.79 -20.74
CA SER A 182 -9.29 16.08 -19.93
C SER A 182 -8.35 15.23 -20.80
N VAL A 183 -7.65 15.89 -21.73
CA VAL A 183 -6.67 15.29 -22.64
C VAL A 183 -5.31 15.13 -21.98
N TYR A 184 -4.44 14.31 -22.58
CA TYR A 184 -3.07 14.11 -22.09
C TYR A 184 -2.22 15.35 -22.39
N ARG A 185 -1.57 15.89 -21.35
CA ARG A 185 -0.69 17.07 -21.48
C ARG A 185 0.64 16.79 -20.82
N ALA A 186 1.64 16.42 -21.60
CA ALA A 186 3.00 16.20 -21.12
C ALA A 186 3.57 17.48 -20.47
N GLY A 187 4.10 17.33 -19.25
CA GLY A 187 4.81 18.40 -18.54
C GLY A 187 3.95 19.57 -18.04
N ASN A 188 2.66 19.61 -18.31
CA ASN A 188 1.80 20.71 -17.91
C ASN A 188 1.25 20.56 -16.49
N ARG A 189 1.15 21.69 -15.74
CA ARG A 189 0.51 21.78 -14.42
C ARG A 189 -0.86 22.41 -14.61
N GLY A 190 -1.88 21.59 -14.89
CA GLY A 190 -3.28 22.04 -14.96
C GLY A 190 -4.11 21.52 -13.79
N PHE A 191 -5.38 21.97 -13.74
CA PHE A 191 -6.36 21.46 -12.76
C PHE A 191 -7.07 20.17 -13.21
N LEU A 192 -6.64 19.56 -14.31
CA LEU A 192 -7.21 18.30 -14.79
C LEU A 192 -6.88 17.10 -13.86
N TRP A 193 -5.75 17.21 -13.14
CA TRP A 193 -5.30 16.24 -12.16
C TRP A 193 -4.96 16.94 -10.85
N ILE A 194 -5.68 16.65 -9.79
CA ILE A 194 -5.49 17.22 -8.46
C ILE A 194 -4.98 16.16 -7.51
N LYS A 195 -3.91 16.46 -6.78
CA LYS A 195 -3.34 15.58 -5.76
C LYS A 195 -4.08 15.79 -4.45
N TYR A 196 -4.68 14.74 -3.94
CA TYR A 196 -5.19 14.64 -2.58
C TYR A 196 -4.26 13.74 -1.78
N LYS A 197 -3.33 14.36 -1.07
CA LYS A 197 -2.29 13.65 -0.31
C LYS A 197 -2.59 13.74 1.16
N LYS A 198 -2.21 12.66 1.86
CA LYS A 198 -2.00 12.73 3.28
C LYS A 198 -0.90 13.76 3.58
N GLU A 199 -1.16 14.67 4.49
CA GLU A 199 -0.09 15.50 5.07
C GLU A 199 0.72 14.60 6.02
N TYR A 200 2.02 14.44 5.74
CA TYR A 200 2.92 13.73 6.64
C TYR A 200 2.93 14.48 7.97
N ARG A 201 2.31 13.89 8.97
CA ARG A 201 2.33 14.33 10.35
C ARG A 201 3.43 13.53 11.05
N SER A 202 4.11 14.10 12.00
CA SER A 202 5.32 13.61 12.69
C SER A 202 5.41 12.09 12.84
N GLU A 203 6.61 11.56 12.62
CA GLU A 203 6.96 10.15 12.89
C GLU A 203 6.59 9.76 14.34
N MET A 204 6.14 8.51 14.52
CA MET A 204 6.04 7.92 15.85
C MET A 204 7.43 7.90 16.49
N ASN A 205 7.59 8.62 17.60
CA ASN A 205 8.87 8.64 18.33
C ASN A 205 9.01 7.46 19.30
N ASP A 206 7.87 6.83 19.68
CA ASP A 206 7.82 5.79 20.69
C ASP A 206 7.55 4.41 20.04
N THR A 207 8.06 3.38 20.68
CA THR A 207 7.69 2.00 20.39
C THR A 207 6.39 1.63 21.11
N VAL A 208 5.71 0.61 20.61
CA VAL A 208 4.54 0.00 21.24
C VAL A 208 4.75 -1.50 21.40
N ASP A 209 4.16 -2.07 22.42
CA ASP A 209 4.16 -3.50 22.67
C ASP A 209 2.86 -4.11 22.19
N LEU A 210 2.92 -4.99 21.21
CA LEU A 210 1.73 -5.55 20.56
C LEU A 210 1.67 -7.06 20.74
N ALA A 211 0.46 -7.58 20.98
CA ALA A 211 0.20 -9.00 21.04
C ALA A 211 0.10 -9.61 19.64
N VAL A 212 0.70 -10.79 19.45
CA VAL A 212 0.53 -11.61 18.24
C VAL A 212 -0.78 -12.36 18.34
N VAL A 213 -1.69 -12.13 17.40
CA VAL A 213 -3.02 -12.78 17.37
C VAL A 213 -3.21 -13.70 16.18
N GLY A 214 -2.43 -13.50 15.11
CA GLY A 214 -2.47 -14.33 13.92
C GLY A 214 -1.20 -14.19 13.09
N ALA A 215 -1.12 -14.94 11.98
CA ALA A 215 -0.03 -14.83 11.02
C ALA A 215 -0.48 -15.20 9.61
N PHE A 216 0.28 -14.72 8.64
CA PHE A 216 0.13 -15.02 7.22
C PHE A 216 1.30 -15.88 6.75
N ALA A 217 1.03 -16.82 5.84
CA ALA A 217 2.05 -17.72 5.31
C ALA A 217 3.12 -16.95 4.52
N GLY A 218 4.38 -17.29 4.75
CA GLY A 218 5.49 -16.65 4.05
C GLY A 218 5.58 -17.06 2.59
N ARG A 219 5.99 -16.13 1.73
CA ARG A 219 6.20 -16.30 0.29
C ARG A 219 7.67 -16.08 -0.07
N GLY A 220 8.09 -16.59 -1.22
CA GLY A 220 9.47 -16.44 -1.71
C GLY A 220 10.50 -16.95 -0.71
N LYS A 221 11.43 -16.12 -0.29
CA LYS A 221 12.50 -16.45 0.69
C LYS A 221 11.96 -16.86 2.06
N ARG A 222 10.72 -16.48 2.42
CA ARG A 222 10.07 -16.81 3.69
C ARG A 222 9.15 -18.04 3.61
N LYS A 223 9.19 -18.79 2.51
CA LYS A 223 8.40 -20.03 2.39
C LYS A 223 8.79 -21.01 3.53
N GLY A 224 7.79 -21.45 4.29
CA GLY A 224 7.98 -22.28 5.47
C GLY A 224 8.09 -21.52 6.80
N PHE A 225 8.14 -20.19 6.75
CA PHE A 225 8.06 -19.29 7.91
C PHE A 225 6.76 -18.48 7.87
N TYR A 226 6.50 -17.69 8.92
CA TYR A 226 5.47 -16.66 8.86
C TYR A 226 5.98 -15.49 8.03
N GLY A 227 5.21 -15.09 7.01
CA GLY A 227 5.51 -13.95 6.17
C GLY A 227 5.29 -12.63 6.89
N ALA A 228 4.16 -12.56 7.60
CA ALA A 228 3.79 -11.43 8.46
C ALA A 228 2.97 -11.92 9.65
N LEU A 229 3.02 -11.17 10.74
CA LEU A 229 2.21 -11.37 11.93
C LEU A 229 1.04 -10.37 11.95
N LEU A 230 -0.13 -10.82 12.38
CA LEU A 230 -1.25 -9.94 12.69
C LEU A 230 -1.13 -9.52 14.14
N MET A 231 -0.96 -8.21 14.35
CA MET A 231 -0.69 -7.61 15.65
C MET A 231 -1.92 -6.91 16.21
N ALA A 232 -2.07 -6.95 17.53
CA ALA A 232 -3.20 -6.35 18.22
C ALA A 232 -2.78 -5.57 19.47
N THR A 233 -3.56 -4.52 19.77
CA THR A 233 -3.62 -3.87 21.07
C THR A 233 -4.62 -4.60 21.97
N TYR A 234 -4.53 -4.37 23.29
CA TYR A 234 -5.52 -4.90 24.22
C TYR A 234 -6.53 -3.81 24.60
N ASP A 235 -7.80 -4.09 24.46
CA ASP A 235 -8.87 -3.20 24.91
C ASP A 235 -9.39 -3.64 26.28
N VAL A 236 -9.08 -2.82 27.30
CA VAL A 236 -9.46 -3.09 28.69
C VAL A 236 -10.97 -3.05 28.89
N ALA A 237 -11.68 -2.22 28.14
CA ALA A 237 -13.13 -2.04 28.31
C ALA A 237 -13.94 -3.25 27.84
N THR A 238 -13.51 -3.92 26.78
CA THR A 238 -14.20 -5.05 26.18
C THR A 238 -13.53 -6.39 26.46
N ASP A 239 -12.35 -6.41 27.12
CA ASP A 239 -11.49 -7.58 27.30
C ASP A 239 -11.19 -8.29 25.96
N THR A 240 -10.82 -7.51 24.92
CA THR A 240 -10.53 -8.02 23.58
C THR A 240 -9.19 -7.54 23.06
N PHE A 241 -8.63 -8.31 22.11
CA PHE A 241 -7.45 -7.93 21.34
C PHE A 241 -7.89 -7.36 19.99
N GLN A 242 -7.66 -6.07 19.77
CA GLN A 242 -8.10 -5.33 18.60
C GLN A 242 -6.94 -5.18 17.62
N THR A 243 -7.12 -5.65 16.37
CA THR A 243 -6.05 -5.61 15.36
C THR A 243 -5.61 -4.19 15.01
N VAL A 244 -4.30 -4.00 14.77
CA VAL A 244 -3.71 -2.68 14.55
C VAL A 244 -2.66 -2.62 13.44
N SER A 245 -2.06 -3.74 13.07
CA SER A 245 -1.10 -3.79 11.96
C SER A 245 -0.79 -5.21 11.49
N LYS A 246 -0.24 -5.32 10.27
CA LYS A 246 0.48 -6.50 9.79
C LYS A 246 1.97 -6.22 9.91
N LEU A 247 2.69 -7.04 10.66
CA LEU A 247 4.10 -6.89 10.94
C LEU A 247 4.91 -7.87 10.10
N GLY A 248 5.48 -7.41 9.00
CA GLY A 248 6.30 -8.22 8.07
C GLY A 248 7.78 -7.86 8.06
N SER A 249 8.20 -6.75 8.66
CA SER A 249 9.57 -6.25 8.59
C SER A 249 10.27 -6.20 9.95
N GLY A 250 11.62 -6.18 9.92
CA GLY A 250 12.46 -6.13 11.11
C GLY A 250 12.93 -7.49 11.63
N PHE A 251 12.53 -8.58 11.00
CA PHE A 251 12.93 -9.94 11.36
C PHE A 251 14.14 -10.38 10.55
N ASP A 252 15.13 -10.93 11.23
CA ASP A 252 16.19 -11.74 10.64
C ASP A 252 15.82 -13.23 10.63
N ASP A 253 16.65 -14.08 10.05
CA ASP A 253 16.39 -15.51 9.92
C ASP A 253 16.29 -16.21 11.29
N ALA A 254 17.07 -15.77 12.28
CA ALA A 254 17.02 -16.30 13.64
C ALA A 254 15.69 -15.96 14.33
N ASN A 255 15.21 -14.74 14.16
CA ASN A 255 13.92 -14.29 14.66
C ASN A 255 12.76 -15.05 14.01
N LEU A 256 12.83 -15.30 12.69
CA LEU A 256 11.81 -16.07 11.99
C LEU A 256 11.73 -17.52 12.47
N ALA A 257 12.88 -18.15 12.72
CA ALA A 257 12.94 -19.49 13.29
C ALA A 257 12.40 -19.53 14.73
N ALA A 258 12.80 -18.57 15.57
CA ALA A 258 12.31 -18.45 16.95
C ALA A 258 10.79 -18.28 17.02
N LEU A 259 10.20 -17.49 16.12
CA LEU A 259 8.74 -17.28 16.04
C LEU A 259 7.98 -18.60 15.78
N LEU A 260 8.50 -19.48 14.91
CA LEU A 260 7.86 -20.78 14.66
C LEU A 260 7.80 -21.61 15.94
N GLU A 261 8.88 -21.64 16.72
CA GLU A 261 8.97 -22.38 17.97
C GLU A 261 8.07 -21.75 19.04
N MET A 262 8.19 -20.44 19.28
CA MET A 262 7.44 -19.71 20.31
C MET A 262 5.92 -19.79 20.10
N LEU A 263 5.46 -19.70 18.85
CA LEU A 263 4.03 -19.71 18.51
C LEU A 263 3.45 -21.13 18.34
N SER A 264 4.28 -22.17 18.32
CA SER A 264 3.82 -23.56 18.10
C SER A 264 2.81 -24.03 19.14
N GLY A 265 3.04 -23.68 20.41
CA GLY A 265 2.19 -24.04 21.56
C GLY A 265 0.93 -23.19 21.69
N ASP A 266 0.89 -22.03 21.05
CA ASP A 266 -0.22 -21.09 21.14
C ASP A 266 -1.18 -21.17 19.94
N ARG A 267 -0.90 -22.04 18.98
CA ARG A 267 -1.72 -22.19 17.76
C ARG A 267 -3.11 -22.73 18.09
N VAL A 268 -4.13 -22.07 17.53
CA VAL A 268 -5.54 -22.45 17.62
C VAL A 268 -6.12 -22.70 16.23
N PRO A 269 -7.15 -23.57 16.08
CA PRO A 269 -7.68 -23.98 14.77
C PRO A 269 -8.43 -22.85 14.06
N GLU A 270 -8.97 -21.89 14.80
CA GLU A 270 -9.75 -20.77 14.31
C GLU A 270 -9.43 -19.49 15.10
N ARG A 271 -9.97 -18.35 14.68
CA ARG A 271 -9.77 -17.08 15.39
C ARG A 271 -10.14 -17.20 16.87
N HIS A 272 -9.19 -16.85 17.74
CA HIS A 272 -9.41 -16.88 19.19
C HIS A 272 -10.57 -15.94 19.58
N HIS A 273 -11.43 -16.38 20.49
CA HIS A 273 -12.67 -15.67 20.85
C HIS A 273 -12.46 -14.26 21.43
N LEU A 274 -11.29 -13.97 21.98
CA LEU A 274 -10.94 -12.62 22.44
C LEU A 274 -10.36 -11.71 21.32
N VAL A 275 -10.18 -12.23 20.10
CA VAL A 275 -9.59 -11.44 18.99
C VAL A 275 -10.70 -10.80 18.17
N ASP A 276 -10.69 -9.48 18.13
CA ASP A 276 -11.50 -8.67 17.24
C ASP A 276 -10.70 -8.33 15.97
N SER A 277 -11.13 -8.88 14.84
CA SER A 277 -10.47 -8.71 13.54
C SER A 277 -11.49 -8.74 12.41
N LYS A 278 -11.35 -7.82 11.48
CA LYS A 278 -12.06 -7.84 10.18
C LYS A 278 -11.29 -8.61 9.11
N MET A 279 -10.05 -8.99 9.40
CA MET A 279 -9.21 -9.75 8.49
C MET A 279 -9.21 -11.23 8.88
N GLU A 280 -9.06 -12.09 7.87
CA GLU A 280 -8.76 -13.50 8.05
C GLU A 280 -7.24 -13.70 7.96
N ALA A 281 -6.69 -14.48 8.91
CA ALA A 281 -5.29 -14.88 8.92
C ALA A 281 -5.16 -16.35 8.54
N ASP A 282 -4.00 -16.76 7.99
CA ASP A 282 -3.74 -18.16 7.66
C ASP A 282 -3.54 -19.01 8.92
N PHE A 283 -3.09 -18.37 10.00
CA PHE A 283 -2.84 -19.00 11.31
C PHE A 283 -3.38 -18.09 12.41
N TRP A 284 -3.99 -18.71 13.43
CA TRP A 284 -4.48 -18.01 14.61
C TRP A 284 -3.78 -18.51 15.87
N PHE A 285 -3.61 -17.61 16.85
CA PHE A 285 -2.90 -17.89 18.10
C PHE A 285 -3.69 -17.41 19.31
N GLN A 286 -3.41 -18.05 20.45
CA GLN A 286 -3.73 -17.45 21.74
C GLN A 286 -2.87 -16.19 21.89
N PRO A 287 -3.46 -15.03 22.29
CA PRO A 287 -2.74 -13.77 22.37
C PRO A 287 -1.80 -13.70 23.57
N ARG A 288 -0.68 -14.44 23.55
CA ARG A 288 0.29 -14.49 24.65
C ARG A 288 1.59 -13.80 24.33
N LEU A 289 2.12 -14.03 23.13
CA LEU A 289 3.40 -13.46 22.70
C LEU A 289 3.24 -11.97 22.42
N VAL A 290 4.10 -11.16 23.03
CA VAL A 290 4.15 -9.70 22.86
C VAL A 290 5.48 -9.31 22.24
N LEU A 291 5.43 -8.45 21.23
CA LEU A 291 6.58 -7.93 20.50
C LEU A 291 6.65 -6.41 20.63
N GLU A 292 7.87 -5.87 20.77
CA GLU A 292 8.10 -4.44 20.65
C GLU A 292 8.16 -4.04 19.18
N VAL A 293 7.32 -3.07 18.79
CA VAL A 293 7.14 -2.62 17.41
C VAL A 293 7.34 -1.12 17.32
N ARG A 294 8.06 -0.68 16.28
CA ARG A 294 8.15 0.72 15.89
C ARG A 294 7.36 0.93 14.60
N GLY A 295 6.53 1.95 14.55
CA GLY A 295 5.83 2.38 13.35
C GLY A 295 6.31 3.73 12.84
N ALA A 296 5.93 4.10 11.62
CA ALA A 296 6.16 5.45 11.11
C ALA A 296 5.13 6.44 11.66
N GLU A 297 3.87 6.01 11.76
CA GLU A 297 2.75 6.85 12.21
C GLU A 297 1.53 6.01 12.56
N ILE A 298 0.56 6.61 13.26
CA ILE A 298 -0.76 6.04 13.49
C ILE A 298 -1.75 6.70 12.52
N THR A 299 -2.60 5.90 11.87
CA THR A 299 -3.58 6.36 10.88
C THR A 299 -4.96 5.79 11.15
N LEU A 300 -5.97 6.35 10.49
CA LEU A 300 -7.28 5.71 10.40
C LEU A 300 -7.23 4.56 9.40
N SER A 301 -7.92 3.48 9.71
CA SER A 301 -7.96 2.26 8.91
C SER A 301 -9.37 1.68 8.84
N PRO A 302 -9.86 1.31 7.65
CA PRO A 302 -11.16 0.67 7.51
C PRO A 302 -11.15 -0.81 7.94
N ILE A 303 -9.97 -1.44 8.01
CA ILE A 303 -9.83 -2.89 8.25
C ILE A 303 -9.31 -3.25 9.63
N HIS A 304 -8.58 -2.37 10.31
CA HIS A 304 -8.13 -2.60 11.67
C HIS A 304 -9.18 -2.17 12.70
N THR A 305 -9.26 -2.91 13.81
CA THR A 305 -10.34 -2.77 14.80
C THR A 305 -9.94 -1.99 16.04
N CYS A 306 -8.67 -1.63 16.19
CA CYS A 306 -8.19 -0.85 17.34
C CYS A 306 -8.96 0.46 17.47
N SER A 307 -9.66 0.67 18.61
CA SER A 307 -10.49 1.84 18.88
C SER A 307 -11.49 2.15 17.76
N PHE A 308 -12.11 1.11 17.15
CA PHE A 308 -13.02 1.27 16.02
C PHE A 308 -14.21 2.17 16.38
N GLY A 309 -14.52 3.12 15.49
CA GLY A 309 -15.61 4.08 15.69
C GLY A 309 -15.28 5.24 16.64
N SER A 310 -14.13 5.24 17.32
CA SER A 310 -13.79 6.29 18.31
C SER A 310 -13.41 7.63 17.69
N VAL A 311 -12.86 7.62 16.48
CA VAL A 311 -12.47 8.84 15.73
C VAL A 311 -13.43 9.08 14.58
N ARG A 312 -13.74 8.02 13.82
CA ARG A 312 -14.74 8.00 12.75
C ARG A 312 -15.57 6.72 12.83
N PRO A 313 -16.87 6.75 12.45
CA PRO A 313 -17.78 5.63 12.63
C PRO A 313 -17.35 4.31 11.94
N ASP A 314 -16.64 4.41 10.82
CA ASP A 314 -16.27 3.31 9.92
C ASP A 314 -14.78 2.96 9.95
N SER A 315 -14.02 3.50 10.91
CA SER A 315 -12.57 3.34 10.95
C SER A 315 -12.07 3.03 12.37
N GLY A 316 -11.05 2.17 12.42
CA GLY A 316 -10.19 1.97 13.56
C GLY A 316 -8.85 2.69 13.39
N LEU A 317 -7.88 2.36 14.23
CA LEU A 317 -6.51 2.85 14.15
C LEU A 317 -5.59 1.76 13.59
N ALA A 318 -4.60 2.18 12.79
CA ALA A 318 -3.54 1.34 12.28
C ALA A 318 -2.17 1.97 12.50
N ILE A 319 -1.15 1.15 12.73
CA ILE A 319 0.25 1.54 12.74
C ILE A 319 0.80 1.31 11.33
N ARG A 320 1.32 2.35 10.71
CA ARG A 320 1.87 2.30 9.35
C ARG A 320 3.35 1.96 9.34
N PHE A 321 3.76 1.14 8.36
CA PHE A 321 5.12 0.66 8.19
C PHE A 321 5.73 0.11 9.48
N PRO A 322 5.02 -0.83 10.14
CA PRO A 322 5.47 -1.39 11.40
C PRO A 322 6.75 -2.20 11.19
N ARG A 323 7.67 -2.09 12.14
CA ARG A 323 8.94 -2.82 12.13
C ARG A 323 9.20 -3.43 13.50
N PHE A 324 9.52 -4.71 13.54
CA PHE A 324 10.01 -5.38 14.74
C PHE A 324 11.36 -4.79 15.16
N THR A 325 11.52 -4.45 16.44
CA THR A 325 12.74 -3.84 16.97
C THR A 325 13.83 -4.88 17.30
N GLY A 326 13.50 -6.16 17.23
CA GLY A 326 14.34 -7.27 17.69
C GLY A 326 14.04 -7.70 19.12
N ARG A 327 13.10 -7.04 19.82
CA ARG A 327 12.79 -7.31 21.22
C ARG A 327 11.49 -8.10 21.40
N PHE A 328 11.61 -9.36 21.78
CA PHE A 328 10.52 -10.14 22.36
C PHE A 328 10.26 -9.64 23.78
N ARG A 329 9.01 -9.45 24.15
CA ARG A 329 8.61 -8.96 25.47
C ARG A 329 8.25 -10.16 26.37
N ASP A 330 9.27 -10.97 26.71
CA ASP A 330 9.12 -12.14 27.59
C ASP A 330 8.70 -11.74 29.02
N ASP A 331 8.83 -10.47 29.34
CA ASP A 331 8.43 -9.83 30.61
C ASP A 331 6.94 -9.44 30.65
N LYS A 332 6.18 -9.66 29.57
CA LYS A 332 4.77 -9.29 29.44
C LYS A 332 3.88 -10.43 28.97
N GLU A 333 2.67 -10.46 29.51
CA GLU A 333 1.57 -11.25 28.98
C GLU A 333 0.78 -10.44 27.94
N GLY A 334 -0.05 -11.14 27.11
CA GLY A 334 -0.82 -10.49 26.05
C GLY A 334 -1.68 -9.31 26.54
N ARG A 335 -2.31 -9.43 27.71
CA ARG A 335 -3.11 -8.37 28.32
C ARG A 335 -2.30 -7.17 28.84
N GLU A 336 -0.98 -7.28 28.87
CA GLU A 336 -0.05 -6.20 29.21
C GLU A 336 0.52 -5.50 27.96
N ALA A 337 0.01 -5.88 26.78
CA ALA A 337 0.28 -5.15 25.55
C ALA A 337 -0.20 -3.70 25.65
N THR A 338 0.33 -2.83 24.81
CA THR A 338 -0.19 -1.45 24.65
C THR A 338 -1.70 -1.49 24.45
N THR A 339 -2.42 -0.71 25.23
CA THR A 339 -3.89 -0.70 25.16
C THR A 339 -4.39 0.11 23.97
N SER A 340 -5.62 -0.20 23.53
CA SER A 340 -6.30 0.57 22.48
C SER A 340 -6.48 2.03 22.88
N GLN A 341 -6.70 2.28 24.19
CA GLN A 341 -6.82 3.63 24.76
C GLN A 341 -5.50 4.41 24.71
N GLU A 342 -4.37 3.76 25.03
CA GLU A 342 -3.04 4.37 24.90
C GLU A 342 -2.74 4.72 23.43
N LEU A 343 -3.04 3.82 22.49
CA LEU A 343 -2.82 4.10 21.07
C LEU A 343 -3.70 5.23 20.56
N LEU A 344 -4.96 5.33 21.02
CA LEU A 344 -5.85 6.44 20.70
C LEU A 344 -5.29 7.77 21.25
N ALA A 345 -4.75 7.77 22.46
CA ALA A 345 -4.11 8.96 23.04
C ALA A 345 -2.85 9.38 22.25
N MET A 346 -2.04 8.41 21.80
CA MET A 346 -0.88 8.66 20.93
C MET A 346 -1.31 9.27 19.58
N TYR A 347 -2.37 8.75 18.97
CA TYR A 347 -2.94 9.31 17.74
C TYR A 347 -3.40 10.76 17.92
N GLN A 348 -4.12 11.06 19.01
CA GLN A 348 -4.57 12.42 19.33
C GLN A 348 -3.40 13.37 19.59
N ALA A 349 -2.36 12.89 20.28
CA ALA A 349 -1.14 13.68 20.51
C ALA A 349 -0.37 13.95 19.20
N GLN A 350 -0.37 12.99 18.27
CA GLN A 350 0.19 13.14 16.92
C GLN A 350 -0.54 14.26 16.15
N LEU A 351 -1.87 14.40 16.30
CA LEU A 351 -2.64 15.46 15.67
C LEU A 351 -2.30 16.86 16.22
N LYS A 352 -2.10 17.00 17.52
CA LYS A 352 -1.81 18.29 18.18
C LYS A 352 -0.43 18.87 17.88
N ARG A 353 0.53 18.04 17.47
CA ARG A 353 1.88 18.51 17.10
C ARG A 353 1.95 19.22 15.75
N VAL A 354 0.85 19.33 15.03
CA VAL A 354 0.76 19.88 13.67
C VAL A 354 0.03 21.24 13.65
N GLU A 355 -0.61 21.66 14.74
CA GLU A 355 -1.10 23.01 14.94
C GLU A 355 0.04 23.91 15.46
#